data_f7941e4e9afcf6c4dce6674d5f196d17
#
_entry.id   f7941e4e9afcf6c4dce6674d5f196d17
#
_cell.length_a   1.000
_cell.length_b   1.000
_cell.length_c   1.000
_cell.angle_alpha   90.00
_cell.angle_beta   90.00
_cell.angle_gamma   90.00
#
_symmetry.space_group_name_H-M   'P 1'
#
loop_
_entity.id
_entity.type
_entity.pdbx_description
1 polymer ?
#
loop_
_entity_poly.entity_id
_entity_poly.type
_entity_poly.pdbx_seq_one_letter_code
_entity_poly.pdbx_strand_id
1 'polypeptide(L)'
;MEHKNPLFYGKVLLFGEYGIIKDSMGLSIPHTYYKGAFQFNNAPNAEQAKSNEHLIAYLTYLKSPEAPCRFDFSAFEKDLSNGLYFDSSIPQGFGVGSSGALVAAIYDRYCLDKIPASPEQPSDIKALKQLFSWMESYFHGKSSGIDPTICYLGLPLLIQSKDELGTVNLPVNAGKGAVFLLNSGAPGETQPMVAIFMEKLKEEGFRKMLKNQFVKYNDACIQAFVRGDRGPLFTNLKKLSALVLDNFDPMIPNGFHNLWKEGLELSLIHI
;
A
#
# COMPACT_ATOMS: atom_id res chain seq x y z
N MET A 1 -25.68 11.47 -19.07
CA MET A 1 -25.04 11.28 -17.76
C MET A 1 -23.55 11.24 -18.00
N GLU A 2 -22.80 12.21 -17.50
CA GLU A 2 -21.34 12.12 -17.52
C GLU A 2 -20.94 10.92 -16.69
N HIS A 3 -20.38 9.90 -17.30
CA HIS A 3 -19.75 8.80 -16.60
C HIS A 3 -18.52 9.36 -15.88
N LYS A 4 -18.66 9.70 -14.61
CA LYS A 4 -17.49 10.01 -13.77
C LYS A 4 -16.57 8.80 -13.80
N ASN A 5 -15.33 9.01 -14.23
CA ASN A 5 -14.32 7.96 -14.16
C ASN A 5 -14.16 7.49 -12.70
N PRO A 6 -14.04 6.19 -12.46
CA PRO A 6 -13.83 5.67 -11.11
C PRO A 6 -12.56 6.27 -10.50
N LEU A 7 -12.63 6.50 -9.19
CA LEU A 7 -11.50 7.03 -8.41
C LEU A 7 -10.78 5.88 -7.71
N PHE A 8 -9.46 5.87 -7.80
CA PHE A 8 -8.61 4.92 -7.10
C PHE A 8 -7.82 5.68 -6.03
N TYR A 9 -8.00 5.27 -4.78
CA TYR A 9 -7.39 5.94 -3.64
C TYR A 9 -5.99 5.40 -3.36
N GLY A 10 -5.16 6.24 -2.75
CA GLY A 10 -3.92 5.80 -2.15
C GLY A 10 -4.17 4.85 -0.97
N LYS A 11 -3.11 4.36 -0.37
CA LYS A 11 -3.17 3.48 0.80
C LYS A 11 -2.11 3.86 1.84
N VAL A 12 -2.31 3.41 3.07
CA VAL A 12 -1.29 3.43 4.13
C VAL A 12 -1.21 2.04 4.77
N LEU A 13 -0.01 1.48 4.85
CA LEU A 13 0.25 0.34 5.71
C LEU A 13 0.35 0.86 7.14
N LEU A 14 -0.72 0.70 7.91
CA LEU A 14 -0.84 1.26 9.25
C LEU A 14 -0.03 0.46 10.27
N PHE A 15 0.04 -0.86 10.10
CA PHE A 15 0.78 -1.78 10.96
C PHE A 15 1.41 -2.90 10.13
N GLY A 16 2.51 -3.46 10.59
CA GLY A 16 3.14 -4.63 10.00
C GLY A 16 4.30 -4.32 9.07
N GLU A 17 4.78 -3.06 9.02
CA GLU A 17 5.95 -2.69 8.20
C GLU A 17 7.12 -3.62 8.50
N TYR A 18 7.75 -4.16 7.45
CA TYR A 18 8.76 -5.22 7.48
C TYR A 18 8.32 -6.53 8.14
N GLY A 19 7.51 -6.50 9.21
CA GLY A 19 7.06 -7.67 9.94
C GLY A 19 6.30 -8.68 9.08
N ILE A 20 5.51 -8.21 8.12
CA ILE A 20 4.76 -9.05 7.17
C ILE A 20 5.68 -9.94 6.32
N ILE A 21 6.96 -9.59 6.16
CA ILE A 21 7.97 -10.42 5.48
C ILE A 21 8.26 -11.69 6.28
N LYS A 22 8.00 -11.67 7.60
CA LYS A 22 8.22 -12.77 8.56
C LYS A 22 6.93 -13.20 9.26
N ASP A 23 5.83 -13.19 8.52
CA ASP A 23 4.52 -13.70 8.93
C ASP A 23 3.92 -13.02 10.18
N SER A 24 4.29 -11.76 10.48
CA SER A 24 3.49 -10.95 11.40
C SER A 24 2.23 -10.45 10.70
N MET A 25 1.21 -10.14 11.49
CA MET A 25 0.03 -9.48 10.95
C MET A 25 0.37 -8.11 10.36
N GLY A 26 -0.45 -7.67 9.41
CA GLY A 26 -0.42 -6.33 8.85
C GLY A 26 -1.82 -5.77 8.71
N LEU A 27 -1.94 -4.46 8.79
CA LEU A 27 -3.19 -3.74 8.52
C LEU A 27 -2.91 -2.59 7.58
N SER A 28 -3.50 -2.63 6.41
CA SER A 28 -3.42 -1.54 5.46
C SER A 28 -4.80 -0.95 5.21
N ILE A 29 -4.86 0.38 5.09
CA ILE A 29 -6.11 1.12 4.94
C ILE A 29 -6.08 2.02 3.70
N PRO A 30 -7.22 2.25 3.02
CA PRO A 30 -7.32 3.25 1.98
C PRO A 30 -7.07 4.65 2.54
N HIS A 31 -6.36 5.48 1.79
CA HIS A 31 -6.13 6.88 2.13
C HIS A 31 -6.87 7.78 1.15
N THR A 32 -8.09 8.15 1.49
CA THR A 32 -9.03 8.83 0.59
C THR A 32 -8.69 10.27 0.24
N TYR A 33 -7.72 10.88 0.92
CA TYR A 33 -7.23 12.22 0.58
C TYR A 33 -6.49 12.24 -0.76
N TYR A 34 -5.70 11.22 -1.02
CA TYR A 34 -4.98 11.05 -2.29
C TYR A 34 -5.73 10.10 -3.20
N LYS A 35 -5.85 10.47 -4.47
CA LYS A 35 -6.62 9.72 -5.47
C LYS A 35 -6.07 9.91 -6.87
N GLY A 36 -6.37 8.97 -7.74
CA GLY A 36 -6.09 9.04 -9.16
C GLY A 36 -7.28 8.55 -9.97
N ALA A 37 -7.37 9.01 -11.21
CA ALA A 37 -8.37 8.60 -12.20
C ALA A 37 -7.82 8.75 -13.62
N PHE A 38 -8.34 7.98 -14.54
CA PHE A 38 -8.09 8.22 -15.96
C PHE A 38 -8.80 9.47 -16.46
N GLN A 39 -8.08 10.26 -17.25
CA GLN A 39 -8.55 11.43 -17.93
C GLN A 39 -8.07 11.43 -19.38
N PHE A 40 -8.67 12.28 -20.21
CA PHE A 40 -8.34 12.41 -21.62
C PHE A 40 -8.02 13.85 -21.95
N ASN A 41 -6.93 14.08 -22.70
CA ASN A 41 -6.61 15.39 -23.24
C ASN A 41 -5.88 15.23 -24.60
N ASN A 42 -6.49 15.72 -25.66
CA ASN A 42 -5.92 15.69 -27.01
C ASN A 42 -4.82 16.73 -27.24
N ALA A 43 -4.67 17.69 -26.32
CA ALA A 43 -3.59 18.68 -26.31
C ALA A 43 -2.85 18.65 -24.95
N PRO A 44 -2.15 17.53 -24.63
CA PRO A 44 -1.59 17.31 -23.31
C PRO A 44 -0.46 18.30 -22.99
N ASN A 45 -0.39 18.71 -21.72
CA ASN A 45 0.82 19.34 -21.20
C ASN A 45 1.95 18.29 -21.01
N ALA A 46 3.14 18.75 -20.63
CA ALA A 46 4.32 17.85 -20.50
C ALA A 46 4.12 16.70 -19.50
N GLU A 47 3.42 16.94 -18.39
CA GLU A 47 3.14 15.92 -17.38
C GLU A 47 2.13 14.87 -17.88
N GLN A 48 1.08 15.32 -18.54
CA GLN A 48 0.07 14.46 -19.15
C GLN A 48 0.65 13.61 -20.29
N ALA A 49 1.49 14.20 -21.14
CA ALA A 49 2.20 13.49 -22.20
C ALA A 49 3.11 12.41 -21.61
N LYS A 50 3.88 12.73 -20.57
CA LYS A 50 4.73 11.78 -19.85
C LYS A 50 3.92 10.65 -19.22
N SER A 51 2.76 10.95 -18.63
CA SER A 51 1.84 9.93 -18.11
C SER A 51 1.36 8.98 -19.20
N ASN A 52 0.97 9.53 -20.38
CA ASN A 52 0.57 8.72 -21.54
C ASN A 52 1.71 7.83 -22.04
N GLU A 53 2.94 8.34 -22.15
CA GLU A 53 4.13 7.56 -22.54
C GLU A 53 4.38 6.40 -21.55
N HIS A 54 4.26 6.62 -20.26
CA HIS A 54 4.37 5.55 -19.26
C HIS A 54 3.28 4.49 -19.43
N LEU A 55 2.06 4.87 -19.76
CA LEU A 55 0.96 3.94 -20.04
C LEU A 55 1.23 3.11 -21.30
N ILE A 56 1.82 3.69 -22.36
CA ILE A 56 2.23 2.97 -23.58
C ILE A 56 3.31 1.91 -23.22
N ALA A 57 4.31 2.28 -22.44
CA ALA A 57 5.33 1.36 -21.99
C ALA A 57 4.74 0.21 -21.14
N TYR A 58 3.81 0.54 -20.25
CA TYR A 58 3.12 -0.44 -19.43
C TYR A 58 2.21 -1.37 -20.25
N LEU A 59 1.51 -0.87 -21.26
CA LEU A 59 0.75 -1.69 -22.21
C LEU A 59 1.64 -2.76 -22.87
N THR A 60 2.88 -2.40 -23.24
CA THR A 60 3.83 -3.36 -23.81
C THR A 60 4.16 -4.49 -22.84
N TYR A 61 4.32 -4.18 -21.54
CA TYR A 61 4.50 -5.20 -20.50
C TYR A 61 3.28 -6.10 -20.35
N LEU A 62 2.07 -5.53 -20.34
CA LEU A 62 0.82 -6.29 -20.18
C LEU A 62 0.54 -7.26 -21.35
N LYS A 63 1.14 -7.02 -22.52
CA LYS A 63 1.06 -7.92 -23.68
C LYS A 63 1.94 -9.15 -23.55
N SER A 64 2.68 -9.31 -22.46
CA SER A 64 3.45 -10.53 -22.19
C SER A 64 2.55 -11.76 -22.22
N PRO A 65 3.03 -12.89 -22.78
CA PRO A 65 2.31 -14.17 -22.73
C PRO A 65 2.14 -14.70 -21.29
N GLU A 66 2.87 -14.14 -20.33
CA GLU A 66 2.79 -14.48 -18.90
C GLU A 66 1.68 -13.69 -18.16
N ALA A 67 0.93 -12.82 -18.86
CA ALA A 67 -0.14 -12.02 -18.26
C ALA A 67 -1.19 -12.92 -17.59
N PRO A 68 -1.52 -12.69 -16.30
CA PRO A 68 -2.38 -13.60 -15.54
C PRO A 68 -3.88 -13.43 -15.85
N CYS A 69 -4.25 -12.46 -16.66
CA CYS A 69 -5.62 -12.21 -17.12
C CYS A 69 -5.64 -11.64 -18.53
N ARG A 70 -6.82 -11.65 -19.14
CA ARG A 70 -7.02 -11.10 -20.48
C ARG A 70 -7.36 -9.62 -20.40
N PHE A 71 -6.73 -8.81 -21.27
CA PHE A 71 -6.99 -7.39 -21.37
C PHE A 71 -7.59 -7.04 -22.74
N ASP A 72 -8.45 -6.03 -22.75
CA ASP A 72 -8.89 -5.37 -23.98
C ASP A 72 -7.81 -4.39 -24.47
N PHE A 73 -6.79 -4.96 -25.14
CA PHE A 73 -5.69 -4.15 -25.68
C PHE A 73 -6.17 -3.17 -26.76
N SER A 74 -7.19 -3.53 -27.52
CA SER A 74 -7.73 -2.66 -28.57
C SER A 74 -8.36 -1.40 -27.96
N ALA A 75 -9.15 -1.56 -26.89
CA ALA A 75 -9.69 -0.42 -26.17
C ALA A 75 -8.58 0.42 -25.52
N PHE A 76 -7.56 -0.23 -24.94
CA PHE A 76 -6.47 0.50 -24.31
C PHE A 76 -5.65 1.32 -25.33
N GLU A 77 -5.30 0.73 -26.49
CA GLU A 77 -4.59 1.44 -27.58
C GLU A 77 -5.40 2.61 -28.12
N LYS A 78 -6.71 2.41 -28.29
CA LYS A 78 -7.62 3.48 -28.71
C LYS A 78 -7.66 4.63 -27.71
N ASP A 79 -7.75 4.31 -26.43
CA ASP A 79 -7.79 5.32 -25.38
C ASP A 79 -6.47 6.10 -25.30
N LEU A 80 -5.32 5.41 -25.44
CA LEU A 80 -3.99 6.05 -25.51
C LEU A 80 -3.89 7.01 -26.70
N SER A 81 -4.41 6.59 -27.88
CA SER A 81 -4.45 7.44 -29.07
C SER A 81 -5.33 8.68 -28.89
N ASN A 82 -6.32 8.61 -28.01
CA ASN A 82 -7.20 9.72 -27.63
C ASN A 82 -6.64 10.55 -26.46
N GLY A 83 -5.35 10.43 -26.13
CA GLY A 83 -4.70 11.23 -25.12
C GLY A 83 -5.03 10.81 -23.68
N LEU A 84 -5.24 9.51 -23.45
CA LEU A 84 -5.41 8.97 -22.08
C LEU A 84 -4.21 9.27 -21.22
N TYR A 85 -4.44 9.76 -20.01
CA TYR A 85 -3.42 9.88 -18.96
C TYR A 85 -4.02 9.54 -17.58
N PHE A 86 -3.17 9.23 -16.62
CA PHE A 86 -3.61 9.00 -15.24
C PHE A 86 -3.37 10.27 -14.42
N ASP A 87 -4.47 10.97 -14.12
CA ASP A 87 -4.49 12.16 -13.28
C ASP A 87 -4.45 11.73 -11.81
N SER A 88 -3.39 12.07 -11.09
CA SER A 88 -3.17 11.55 -9.74
C SER A 88 -2.59 12.60 -8.80
N SER A 89 -3.22 12.74 -7.64
CA SER A 89 -2.69 13.49 -6.50
C SER A 89 -1.82 12.65 -5.56
N ILE A 90 -1.67 11.34 -5.83
CA ILE A 90 -0.91 10.42 -4.97
C ILE A 90 0.58 10.67 -5.17
N PRO A 91 1.33 11.12 -4.14
CA PRO A 91 2.75 11.41 -4.28
C PRO A 91 3.56 10.14 -4.59
N GLN A 92 4.41 10.22 -5.61
CA GLN A 92 5.25 9.09 -6.03
C GLN A 92 6.47 8.94 -5.12
N GLY A 93 6.80 7.72 -4.74
CA GLY A 93 7.96 7.43 -3.90
C GLY A 93 7.75 7.65 -2.40
N PHE A 94 6.53 7.94 -1.95
CA PHE A 94 6.21 8.15 -0.53
C PHE A 94 5.48 6.96 0.13
N GLY A 95 5.46 5.79 -0.49
CA GLY A 95 4.87 4.59 0.07
C GLY A 95 3.34 4.59 0.19
N VAL A 96 2.67 5.58 -0.40
CA VAL A 96 1.21 5.77 -0.30
C VAL A 96 0.42 5.17 -1.47
N GLY A 97 1.01 4.26 -2.24
CA GLY A 97 0.31 3.43 -3.21
C GLY A 97 0.08 4.05 -4.59
N SER A 98 1.01 4.89 -5.08
CA SER A 98 0.88 5.52 -6.41
C SER A 98 0.83 4.48 -7.54
N SER A 99 1.77 3.52 -7.58
CA SER A 99 1.75 2.41 -8.53
C SER A 99 0.52 1.52 -8.37
N GLY A 100 0.15 1.23 -7.12
CA GLY A 100 -1.02 0.41 -6.81
C GLY A 100 -2.32 0.99 -7.35
N ALA A 101 -2.53 2.30 -7.21
CA ALA A 101 -3.71 2.98 -7.75
C ALA A 101 -3.76 2.94 -9.28
N LEU A 102 -2.62 3.12 -9.96
CA LEU A 102 -2.52 3.00 -11.41
C LEU A 102 -2.82 1.58 -11.89
N VAL A 103 -2.24 0.57 -11.24
CA VAL A 103 -2.49 -0.84 -11.54
C VAL A 103 -3.97 -1.18 -11.37
N ALA A 104 -4.58 -0.75 -10.27
CA ALA A 104 -6.01 -0.93 -10.00
C ALA A 104 -6.89 -0.29 -11.08
N ALA A 105 -6.55 0.93 -11.52
CA ALA A 105 -7.29 1.64 -12.57
C ALA A 105 -7.21 0.93 -13.92
N ILE A 106 -6.03 0.43 -14.31
CA ILE A 106 -5.84 -0.31 -15.56
C ILE A 106 -6.61 -1.64 -15.52
N TYR A 107 -6.52 -2.36 -14.40
CA TYR A 107 -7.27 -3.59 -14.22
C TYR A 107 -8.78 -3.34 -14.32
N ASP A 108 -9.29 -2.35 -13.62
CA ASP A 108 -10.72 -2.03 -13.64
C ASP A 108 -11.21 -1.65 -15.03
N ARG A 109 -10.42 -0.91 -15.79
CA ARG A 109 -10.86 -0.40 -17.09
C ARG A 109 -10.71 -1.41 -18.22
N TYR A 110 -9.63 -2.22 -18.21
CA TYR A 110 -9.25 -3.02 -19.38
C TYR A 110 -9.21 -4.53 -19.17
N CYS A 111 -9.28 -5.04 -17.92
CA CYS A 111 -9.38 -6.49 -17.72
C CYS A 111 -10.77 -7.01 -18.13
N LEU A 112 -10.79 -8.06 -18.96
CA LEU A 112 -12.02 -8.64 -19.49
C LEU A 112 -12.72 -9.56 -18.48
N ASP A 113 -11.95 -10.30 -17.67
CA ASP A 113 -12.44 -11.28 -16.70
C ASP A 113 -12.23 -10.78 -15.29
N LYS A 114 -12.81 -9.62 -14.96
CA LYS A 114 -12.60 -8.99 -13.66
C LYS A 114 -13.22 -9.72 -12.50
N ILE A 115 -12.46 -9.89 -11.44
CA ILE A 115 -13.01 -10.10 -10.09
C ILE A 115 -13.55 -8.74 -9.62
N PRO A 116 -14.81 -8.67 -9.16
CA PRO A 116 -15.40 -7.38 -8.76
C PRO A 116 -14.70 -6.78 -7.54
N ALA A 117 -14.78 -5.45 -7.40
CA ALA A 117 -14.19 -4.72 -6.26
C ALA A 117 -14.91 -5.01 -4.91
N SER A 118 -16.02 -5.71 -4.94
CA SER A 118 -16.70 -6.25 -3.75
C SER A 118 -16.68 -7.78 -3.83
N PRO A 119 -15.55 -8.42 -3.50
CA PRO A 119 -15.40 -9.87 -3.61
C PRO A 119 -16.30 -10.56 -2.59
N GLU A 120 -16.98 -11.62 -3.04
CA GLU A 120 -17.89 -12.40 -2.18
C GLU A 120 -17.13 -13.44 -1.35
N GLN A 121 -15.93 -13.83 -1.80
CA GLN A 121 -15.17 -14.91 -1.17
C GLN A 121 -13.72 -14.47 -0.88
N PRO A 122 -13.11 -14.95 0.21
CA PRO A 122 -11.70 -14.70 0.52
C PRO A 122 -10.74 -15.19 -0.58
N SER A 123 -11.11 -16.22 -1.34
CA SER A 123 -10.36 -16.73 -2.50
C SER A 123 -10.17 -15.67 -3.57
N ASP A 124 -11.16 -14.77 -3.76
CA ASP A 124 -11.12 -13.71 -4.76
C ASP A 124 -10.06 -12.67 -4.40
N ILE A 125 -9.93 -12.34 -3.10
CA ILE A 125 -8.90 -11.40 -2.62
C ILE A 125 -7.51 -12.00 -2.84
N LYS A 126 -7.35 -13.30 -2.59
CA LYS A 126 -6.08 -14.00 -2.83
C LYS A 126 -5.73 -14.00 -4.33
N ALA A 127 -6.72 -14.26 -5.19
CA ALA A 127 -6.55 -14.22 -6.64
C ALA A 127 -6.19 -12.81 -7.14
N LEU A 128 -6.88 -11.77 -6.66
CA LEU A 128 -6.54 -10.38 -6.95
C LEU A 128 -5.11 -10.04 -6.54
N LYS A 129 -4.71 -10.41 -5.31
CA LYS A 129 -3.35 -10.18 -4.83
C LYS A 129 -2.29 -10.81 -5.75
N GLN A 130 -2.50 -12.04 -6.19
CA GLN A 130 -1.56 -12.74 -7.08
C GLN A 130 -1.48 -12.07 -8.44
N LEU A 131 -2.61 -11.73 -9.03
CA LEU A 131 -2.71 -11.03 -10.30
C LEU A 131 -2.03 -9.65 -10.21
N PHE A 132 -2.35 -8.88 -9.20
CA PHE A 132 -1.77 -7.57 -8.96
C PHE A 132 -0.29 -7.61 -8.61
N SER A 133 0.19 -8.69 -7.96
CA SER A 133 1.62 -8.91 -7.76
C SER A 133 2.38 -8.95 -9.09
N TRP A 134 1.85 -9.66 -10.08
CA TRP A 134 2.44 -9.68 -11.42
C TRP A 134 2.37 -8.30 -12.09
N MET A 135 1.20 -7.67 -12.10
CA MET A 135 1.02 -6.36 -12.73
C MET A 135 1.94 -5.29 -12.13
N GLU A 136 2.07 -5.23 -10.80
CA GLU A 136 2.87 -4.22 -10.10
C GLU A 136 4.38 -4.51 -10.17
N SER A 137 4.78 -5.74 -10.48
CA SER A 137 6.19 -6.10 -10.65
C SER A 137 6.89 -5.34 -11.77
N TYR A 138 6.14 -4.78 -12.71
CA TYR A 138 6.68 -3.85 -13.71
C TYR A 138 7.41 -2.65 -13.08
N PHE A 139 6.87 -2.09 -11.99
CA PHE A 139 7.41 -0.89 -11.34
C PHE A 139 8.53 -1.21 -10.34
N HIS A 140 8.49 -2.38 -9.72
CA HIS A 140 9.32 -2.70 -8.55
C HIS A 140 10.14 -3.99 -8.70
N GLY A 141 10.10 -4.63 -9.87
CA GLY A 141 10.75 -5.92 -10.13
C GLY A 141 10.08 -7.09 -9.39
N LYS A 142 9.71 -6.92 -8.13
CA LYS A 142 8.94 -7.89 -7.35
C LYS A 142 7.98 -7.17 -6.41
N SER A 143 6.71 -7.51 -6.52
CA SER A 143 5.66 -6.94 -5.67
C SER A 143 4.89 -8.02 -4.91
N SER A 144 4.33 -7.64 -3.76
CA SER A 144 3.40 -8.47 -2.99
C SER A 144 1.98 -8.45 -3.58
N GLY A 145 1.63 -7.45 -4.37
CA GLY A 145 0.29 -7.20 -4.89
C GLY A 145 -0.71 -6.64 -3.86
N ILE A 146 -0.27 -6.37 -2.64
CA ILE A 146 -1.14 -5.87 -1.57
C ILE A 146 -1.63 -4.45 -1.88
N ASP A 147 -0.72 -3.57 -2.28
CA ASP A 147 -1.02 -2.16 -2.55
C ASP A 147 -2.10 -1.97 -3.61
N PRO A 148 -1.99 -2.56 -4.81
CA PRO A 148 -3.05 -2.45 -5.80
C PRO A 148 -4.34 -3.17 -5.39
N THR A 149 -4.26 -4.24 -4.58
CA THR A 149 -5.46 -4.88 -4.04
C THR A 149 -6.27 -3.91 -3.18
N ILE A 150 -5.61 -3.16 -2.28
CA ILE A 150 -6.28 -2.17 -1.45
C ILE A 150 -6.82 -1.01 -2.28
N CYS A 151 -6.02 -0.50 -3.23
CA CYS A 151 -6.44 0.59 -4.11
C CYS A 151 -7.65 0.21 -4.98
N TYR A 152 -7.76 -1.07 -5.36
CA TYR A 152 -8.88 -1.58 -6.14
C TYR A 152 -10.14 -1.82 -5.29
N LEU A 153 -10.00 -2.47 -4.13
CA LEU A 153 -11.12 -2.77 -3.26
C LEU A 153 -11.66 -1.52 -2.54
N GLY A 154 -10.82 -0.53 -2.28
CA GLY A 154 -11.18 0.65 -1.48
C GLY A 154 -11.55 0.32 -0.03
N LEU A 155 -11.12 -0.83 0.49
CA LEU A 155 -11.44 -1.35 1.81
C LEU A 155 -10.18 -1.66 2.62
N PRO A 156 -10.25 -1.54 3.97
CA PRO A 156 -9.16 -1.98 4.82
C PRO A 156 -8.87 -3.48 4.65
N LEU A 157 -7.59 -3.83 4.51
CA LEU A 157 -7.12 -5.21 4.42
C LEU A 157 -6.36 -5.60 5.67
N LEU A 158 -6.82 -6.68 6.32
CA LEU A 158 -6.11 -7.38 7.36
C LEU A 158 -5.29 -8.51 6.73
N ILE A 159 -3.99 -8.45 6.89
CA ILE A 159 -3.03 -9.47 6.47
C ILE A 159 -2.75 -10.30 7.73
N GLN A 160 -3.23 -11.54 7.77
CA GLN A 160 -3.01 -12.43 8.91
C GLN A 160 -1.71 -13.21 8.76
N SER A 161 -1.38 -13.55 7.54
CA SER A 161 -0.13 -14.19 7.15
C SER A 161 0.18 -13.91 5.68
N LYS A 162 1.27 -14.43 5.17
CA LYS A 162 1.65 -14.30 3.75
C LYS A 162 0.57 -14.80 2.78
N ASP A 163 -0.19 -15.81 3.20
CA ASP A 163 -1.21 -16.48 2.37
C ASP A 163 -2.65 -16.21 2.80
N GLU A 164 -2.84 -15.56 3.93
CA GLU A 164 -4.15 -15.29 4.50
C GLU A 164 -4.37 -13.79 4.69
N LEU A 165 -5.28 -13.25 3.91
CA LEU A 165 -5.69 -11.85 3.96
C LEU A 165 -7.18 -11.73 3.65
N GLY A 166 -7.80 -10.70 4.21
CA GLY A 166 -9.21 -10.42 4.02
C GLY A 166 -9.56 -8.97 4.32
N THR A 167 -10.72 -8.54 3.90
CA THR A 167 -11.26 -7.23 4.27
C THR A 167 -11.68 -7.23 5.73
N VAL A 168 -11.57 -6.08 6.39
CA VAL A 168 -11.98 -5.89 7.78
C VAL A 168 -12.76 -4.58 7.93
N ASN A 169 -13.83 -4.63 8.72
CA ASN A 169 -14.55 -3.42 9.08
C ASN A 169 -13.85 -2.74 10.25
N LEU A 170 -13.53 -1.47 10.08
CA LEU A 170 -12.98 -0.67 11.16
C LEU A 170 -14.10 0.06 11.90
N PRO A 171 -13.98 0.21 13.23
CA PRO A 171 -14.98 0.93 13.99
C PRO A 171 -15.05 2.40 13.57
N VAL A 172 -16.26 2.90 13.32
CA VAL A 172 -16.48 4.33 13.06
C VAL A 172 -16.27 5.08 14.38
N ASN A 173 -15.09 5.66 14.54
CA ASN A 173 -14.78 6.43 15.74
C ASN A 173 -15.19 7.91 15.57
N ALA A 174 -16.26 8.30 16.23
CA ALA A 174 -16.55 9.72 16.52
C ALA A 174 -15.61 10.28 17.61
N GLY A 175 -14.39 9.77 17.71
CA GLY A 175 -13.53 9.97 18.85
C GLY A 175 -12.57 11.13 18.73
N LYS A 176 -11.90 11.45 19.85
CA LYS A 176 -10.93 12.52 20.01
C LYS A 176 -9.51 12.15 19.55
N GLY A 177 -9.36 11.21 18.63
CA GLY A 177 -8.08 10.79 18.07
C GLY A 177 -8.01 11.07 16.58
N ALA A 178 -6.81 11.28 16.06
CA ALA A 178 -6.54 11.43 14.64
C ALA A 178 -5.30 10.62 14.25
N VAL A 179 -5.30 10.09 13.03
CA VAL A 179 -4.12 9.55 12.36
C VAL A 179 -3.76 10.51 11.24
N PHE A 180 -2.51 10.91 11.16
CA PHE A 180 -2.04 11.80 10.11
C PHE A 180 -0.71 11.31 9.55
N LEU A 181 -0.44 11.64 8.30
CA LEU A 181 0.83 11.37 7.65
C LEU A 181 1.75 12.57 7.84
N LEU A 182 2.99 12.29 8.26
CA LEU A 182 4.04 13.28 8.30
C LEU A 182 4.90 13.14 7.04
N ASN A 183 5.03 14.22 6.27
CA ASN A 183 5.87 14.23 5.08
C ASN A 183 7.35 14.24 5.48
N SER A 184 8.09 13.21 5.06
CA SER A 184 9.55 13.11 5.28
C SER A 184 10.38 14.11 4.48
N GLY A 185 9.78 14.84 3.54
CA GLY A 185 10.44 15.83 2.70
C GLY A 185 11.20 15.26 1.49
N ALA A 186 11.36 13.93 1.44
CA ALA A 186 12.01 13.25 0.32
C ALA A 186 11.35 11.89 0.06
N PRO A 187 11.29 11.44 -1.21
CA PRO A 187 10.85 10.10 -1.53
C PRO A 187 11.79 9.06 -0.91
N GLY A 188 11.22 7.95 -0.45
CA GLY A 188 11.95 6.81 0.10
C GLY A 188 11.99 5.63 -0.88
N GLU A 189 13.10 4.91 -0.90
CA GLU A 189 13.22 3.68 -1.67
C GLU A 189 12.99 2.47 -0.75
N THR A 190 12.00 1.66 -1.05
CA THR A 190 11.66 0.48 -0.24
C THR A 190 12.73 -0.62 -0.31
N GLN A 191 13.33 -0.85 -1.47
CA GLN A 191 14.29 -1.93 -1.66
C GLN A 191 15.53 -1.84 -0.76
N PRO A 192 16.22 -0.70 -0.62
CA PRO A 192 17.34 -0.56 0.30
C PRO A 192 16.93 -0.85 1.75
N MET A 193 15.76 -0.40 2.16
CA MET A 193 15.26 -0.62 3.52
C MET A 193 14.94 -2.10 3.79
N VAL A 194 14.33 -2.79 2.83
CA VAL A 194 14.12 -4.24 2.89
C VAL A 194 15.46 -4.98 2.94
N ALA A 195 16.48 -4.54 2.17
CA ALA A 195 17.80 -5.15 2.23
C ALA A 195 18.45 -5.02 3.60
N ILE A 196 18.36 -3.85 4.24
CA ILE A 196 18.83 -3.63 5.63
C ILE A 196 18.09 -4.56 6.59
N PHE A 197 16.77 -4.67 6.48
CA PHE A 197 15.98 -5.58 7.31
C PHE A 197 16.42 -7.05 7.14
N MET A 198 16.63 -7.49 5.90
CA MET A 198 17.08 -8.85 5.61
C MET A 198 18.50 -9.11 6.16
N GLU A 199 19.38 -8.10 6.18
CA GLU A 199 20.71 -8.23 6.80
C GLU A 199 20.60 -8.36 8.32
N LYS A 200 19.80 -7.50 8.96
CA LYS A 200 19.54 -7.60 10.41
C LYS A 200 18.94 -8.96 10.81
N LEU A 201 18.17 -9.59 9.95
CA LEU A 201 17.64 -10.94 10.21
C LEU A 201 18.72 -12.03 10.31
N LYS A 202 19.96 -11.79 9.89
CA LYS A 202 21.07 -12.73 10.10
C LYS A 202 21.51 -12.76 11.56
N GLU A 203 21.24 -11.70 12.32
CA GLU A 203 21.56 -11.60 13.73
C GLU A 203 20.55 -12.37 14.59
N GLU A 204 21.02 -13.25 15.46
CA GLU A 204 20.14 -14.06 16.33
C GLU A 204 19.32 -13.19 17.30
N GLY A 205 19.94 -12.16 17.87
CA GLY A 205 19.29 -11.22 18.78
C GLY A 205 18.10 -10.52 18.11
N PHE A 206 18.29 -10.02 16.89
CA PHE A 206 17.24 -9.36 16.13
C PHE A 206 16.09 -10.33 15.80
N ARG A 207 16.38 -11.56 15.37
CA ARG A 207 15.32 -12.57 15.12
C ARG A 207 14.53 -12.90 16.39
N LYS A 208 15.20 -13.03 17.54
CA LYS A 208 14.52 -13.28 18.84
C LYS A 208 13.63 -12.10 19.23
N MET A 209 14.13 -10.87 19.10
CA MET A 209 13.37 -9.66 19.36
C MET A 209 12.14 -9.58 18.44
N LEU A 210 12.32 -9.78 17.14
CA LEU A 210 11.25 -9.73 16.15
C LEU A 210 10.14 -10.73 16.52
N LYS A 211 10.50 -12.00 16.77
CA LYS A 211 9.54 -13.06 17.09
C LYS A 211 8.82 -12.85 18.42
N ASN A 212 9.55 -12.45 19.46
CA ASN A 212 9.03 -12.48 20.83
C ASN A 212 8.42 -11.15 21.28
N GLN A 213 8.81 -10.05 20.66
CA GLN A 213 8.38 -8.70 21.07
C GLN A 213 7.66 -7.97 19.93
N PHE A 214 8.29 -7.79 18.77
CA PHE A 214 7.71 -7.04 17.66
C PHE A 214 6.37 -7.64 17.23
N VAL A 215 6.34 -8.92 16.87
CA VAL A 215 5.11 -9.62 16.45
C VAL A 215 4.03 -9.48 17.53
N LYS A 216 4.37 -9.73 18.77
CA LYS A 216 3.44 -9.62 19.90
C LYS A 216 2.79 -8.24 20.02
N TYR A 217 3.58 -7.16 19.95
CA TYR A 217 3.04 -5.81 20.11
C TYR A 217 2.33 -5.33 18.86
N ASN A 218 2.85 -5.66 17.68
CA ASN A 218 2.22 -5.36 16.41
C ASN A 218 0.83 -5.99 16.31
N ASP A 219 0.72 -7.29 16.55
CA ASP A 219 -0.54 -8.01 16.45
C ASP A 219 -1.55 -7.55 17.52
N ALA A 220 -1.08 -7.24 18.72
CA ALA A 220 -1.91 -6.65 19.76
C ALA A 220 -2.42 -5.25 19.38
N CYS A 221 -1.62 -4.42 18.71
CA CYS A 221 -2.05 -3.13 18.17
C CYS A 221 -3.14 -3.31 17.12
N ILE A 222 -2.93 -4.21 16.16
CA ILE A 222 -3.91 -4.48 15.10
C ILE A 222 -5.24 -4.95 15.69
N GLN A 223 -5.20 -5.93 16.59
CA GLN A 223 -6.40 -6.45 17.24
C GLN A 223 -7.15 -5.38 18.03
N ALA A 224 -6.43 -4.57 18.79
CA ALA A 224 -7.01 -3.47 19.56
C ALA A 224 -7.60 -2.39 18.63
N PHE A 225 -6.91 -2.05 17.54
CA PHE A 225 -7.36 -1.07 16.56
C PHE A 225 -8.66 -1.51 15.86
N VAL A 226 -8.72 -2.77 15.41
CA VAL A 226 -9.90 -3.34 14.76
C VAL A 226 -11.10 -3.41 15.69
N ARG A 227 -10.89 -3.64 16.99
CA ARG A 227 -11.96 -3.64 18.02
C ARG A 227 -12.34 -2.25 18.52
N GLY A 228 -11.54 -1.23 18.25
CA GLY A 228 -11.73 0.11 18.82
C GLY A 228 -11.28 0.24 20.28
N ASP A 229 -10.47 -0.70 20.78
CA ASP A 229 -9.99 -0.77 22.16
C ASP A 229 -8.80 0.17 22.40
N ARG A 230 -9.06 1.42 22.75
CA ARG A 230 -8.03 2.47 22.84
C ARG A 230 -6.96 2.18 23.90
N GLY A 231 -7.33 1.75 25.09
CA GLY A 231 -6.39 1.48 26.19
C GLY A 231 -5.30 0.48 25.80
N PRO A 232 -5.68 -0.75 25.41
CA PRO A 232 -4.74 -1.73 24.87
C PRO A 232 -3.96 -1.24 23.65
N LEU A 233 -4.62 -0.49 22.74
CA LEU A 233 -3.96 0.07 21.56
C LEU A 233 -2.78 0.97 21.97
N PHE A 234 -3.02 2.02 22.77
CA PHE A 234 -1.98 2.96 23.16
C PHE A 234 -0.86 2.30 23.98
N THR A 235 -1.21 1.36 24.85
CA THR A 235 -0.21 0.63 25.64
C THR A 235 0.74 -0.18 24.78
N ASN A 236 0.22 -0.91 23.78
CA ASN A 236 1.05 -1.75 22.91
C ASN A 236 1.77 -0.90 21.85
N LEU A 237 1.12 0.11 21.33
CA LEU A 237 1.67 1.02 20.34
C LEU A 237 2.91 1.76 20.89
N LYS A 238 2.88 2.23 22.14
CA LYS A 238 4.05 2.83 22.80
C LYS A 238 5.23 1.86 22.88
N LYS A 239 4.98 0.57 23.19
CA LYS A 239 6.00 -0.46 23.22
C LYS A 239 6.53 -0.79 21.84
N LEU A 240 5.64 -0.89 20.84
CA LEU A 240 6.00 -1.14 19.46
C LEU A 240 6.86 0.00 18.91
N SER A 241 6.45 1.24 19.12
CA SER A 241 7.15 2.43 18.64
C SER A 241 8.55 2.57 19.27
N ALA A 242 8.70 2.32 20.57
CA ALA A 242 10.00 2.29 21.23
C ALA A 242 10.90 1.18 20.63
N LEU A 243 10.33 0.01 20.42
CA LEU A 243 11.07 -1.13 19.87
C LEU A 243 11.52 -0.87 18.42
N VAL A 244 10.69 -0.18 17.62
CA VAL A 244 11.06 0.23 16.27
C VAL A 244 12.18 1.26 16.32
N LEU A 245 12.10 2.27 17.17
CA LEU A 245 13.17 3.27 17.33
C LEU A 245 14.51 2.62 17.70
N ASP A 246 14.50 1.65 18.60
CA ASP A 246 15.72 1.01 19.11
C ASP A 246 16.34 0.01 18.11
N ASN A 247 15.54 -0.63 17.26
CA ASN A 247 16.00 -1.76 16.45
C ASN A 247 15.98 -1.51 14.94
N PHE A 248 15.17 -0.52 14.47
CA PHE A 248 15.00 -0.20 13.06
C PHE A 248 15.60 1.18 12.70
N ASP A 249 16.50 1.68 13.55
CA ASP A 249 17.14 2.99 13.43
C ASP A 249 17.58 3.36 11.99
N PRO A 250 18.27 2.49 11.23
CA PRO A 250 18.67 2.83 9.85
C PRO A 250 17.50 3.01 8.87
N MET A 251 16.28 2.60 9.25
CA MET A 251 15.08 2.70 8.42
C MET A 251 14.25 3.94 8.75
N ILE A 252 14.62 4.66 9.81
CA ILE A 252 14.01 5.93 10.20
C ILE A 252 14.84 7.07 9.62
N PRO A 253 14.25 8.00 8.85
CA PRO A 253 15.02 9.14 8.34
C PRO A 253 15.67 9.94 9.47
N ASN A 254 16.97 10.25 9.36
CA ASN A 254 17.78 10.86 10.41
C ASN A 254 17.15 12.12 11.06
N GLY A 255 16.44 12.94 10.27
CA GLY A 255 15.77 14.15 10.78
C GLY A 255 14.57 13.87 11.70
N PHE A 256 14.10 12.62 11.79
CA PHE A 256 12.88 12.27 12.53
C PHE A 256 13.13 11.57 13.87
N HIS A 257 14.36 11.20 14.20
CA HIS A 257 14.68 10.49 15.44
C HIS A 257 14.31 11.31 16.70
N ASN A 258 14.59 12.61 16.71
CA ASN A 258 14.24 13.46 17.86
C ASN A 258 12.72 13.61 18.00
N LEU A 259 12.03 13.87 16.87
CA LEU A 259 10.57 13.95 16.85
C LEU A 259 9.93 12.62 17.33
N TRP A 260 10.51 11.48 16.95
CA TRP A 260 10.04 10.18 17.40
C TRP A 260 10.19 10.00 18.92
N LYS A 261 11.34 10.41 19.50
CA LYS A 261 11.57 10.38 20.95
C LYS A 261 10.60 11.27 21.71
N GLU A 262 10.41 12.51 21.26
CA GLU A 262 9.44 13.44 21.84
C GLU A 262 8.01 12.89 21.74
N GLY A 263 7.66 12.28 20.61
CA GLY A 263 6.38 11.61 20.41
C GLY A 263 6.13 10.49 21.42
N LEU A 264 7.14 9.68 21.73
CA LEU A 264 7.02 8.62 22.74
C LEU A 264 6.73 9.15 24.14
N GLU A 265 7.29 10.31 24.51
CA GLU A 265 7.01 10.98 25.79
C GLU A 265 5.58 11.51 25.84
N LEU A 266 5.11 12.10 24.77
CA LEU A 266 3.77 12.68 24.64
C LEU A 266 2.68 11.65 24.33
N SER A 267 3.02 10.35 24.21
CA SER A 267 2.11 9.29 23.74
C SER A 267 1.56 9.56 22.32
N LEU A 268 2.25 10.37 21.54
CA LEU A 268 2.14 10.46 20.09
C LEU A 268 3.01 9.37 19.51
N ILE A 269 2.43 8.50 18.69
CA ILE A 269 3.12 7.26 18.33
C ILE A 269 3.25 7.15 16.83
N HIS A 270 4.47 6.89 16.41
CA HIS A 270 4.84 6.66 15.03
C HIS A 270 4.72 5.18 14.67
N ILE A 271 4.32 4.94 13.47
CA ILE A 271 4.17 3.61 12.90
C ILE A 271 5.02 3.55 11.64
#